data_098a530e32ac316bba48ab4c98f1ca0b
#
_entry.id   098a530e32ac316bba48ab4c98f1ca0b
#
_cell.length_a   1.000
_cell.length_b   1.000
_cell.length_c   1.000
_cell.angle_alpha   90.00
_cell.angle_beta   90.00
_cell.angle_gamma   90.00
#
_symmetry.space_group_name_H-M   'P 1'
#
loop_
_entity.id
_entity.type
_entity.pdbx_description
1 polymer ?
#
loop_
_entity_poly.entity_id
_entity_poly.type
_entity_poly.pdbx_seq_one_letter_code
_entity_poly.pdbx_strand_id
1 'polypeptide(L)'
;HDHDCDVDMHIDETDDPEARTLEMLCEATIAHGWQGRVVAGHTCALAAYPDDYADRVMDRVAEAGIHMITNPATNLMLQGRGDSHPKRRGITRVKELLDRGVNVAFGQDNLRDMFYPFGHDDPLELGFLLAHAAHMSQPDEIEAVFDMTTNGAAKVLGLTDYGTAPGCAGDLVVLDAPSPLEAIVHKPDRRHVIR
;
A
#
# COMPACT_ATOMS: atom_id res chain seq x y z
N HIS A 1 -12.54 16.08 -11.74
CA HIS A 1 -12.78 16.20 -13.20
C HIS A 1 -12.65 17.65 -13.66
N ASP A 2 -13.41 18.56 -13.08
CA ASP A 2 -13.44 19.98 -13.53
C ASP A 2 -12.12 20.73 -13.30
N HIS A 3 -11.26 20.23 -12.42
CA HIS A 3 -9.96 20.82 -12.09
C HIS A 3 -8.77 20.05 -12.64
N ASP A 4 -8.99 18.94 -13.34
CA ASP A 4 -7.94 18.06 -13.89
C ASP A 4 -6.89 17.65 -12.83
N CYS A 5 -7.33 17.28 -11.64
CA CYS A 5 -6.49 16.86 -10.52
C CYS A 5 -6.56 15.35 -10.31
N ASP A 6 -5.45 14.77 -9.87
CA ASP A 6 -5.43 13.41 -9.36
C ASP A 6 -6.18 13.32 -8.02
N VAL A 7 -6.60 12.11 -7.67
CA VAL A 7 -7.44 11.87 -6.48
C VAL A 7 -6.74 10.90 -5.56
N ASP A 8 -6.59 11.27 -4.30
CA ASP A 8 -6.11 10.40 -3.24
C ASP A 8 -7.14 10.39 -2.10
N MET A 9 -7.62 9.21 -1.74
CA MET A 9 -8.73 9.05 -0.80
C MET A 9 -8.44 7.99 0.26
N HIS A 10 -8.70 8.35 1.53
CA HIS A 10 -8.83 7.36 2.60
C HIS A 10 -10.24 6.77 2.55
N ILE A 11 -10.35 5.48 2.27
CA ILE A 11 -11.65 4.81 2.14
C ILE A 11 -11.65 3.43 2.79
N ASP A 12 -12.83 3.00 3.20
CA ASP A 12 -13.08 1.68 3.80
C ASP A 12 -12.06 1.33 4.92
N GLU A 13 -11.67 2.36 5.71
CA GLU A 13 -10.77 2.22 6.85
C GLU A 13 -11.51 1.63 8.07
N THR A 14 -12.08 0.48 7.88
CA THR A 14 -12.85 -0.26 8.88
C THR A 14 -12.79 -1.75 8.57
N ASP A 15 -13.01 -2.59 9.58
CA ASP A 15 -13.21 -4.03 9.40
C ASP A 15 -14.68 -4.41 9.11
N ASP A 16 -15.56 -3.44 8.84
CA ASP A 16 -16.96 -3.68 8.52
C ASP A 16 -17.11 -4.13 7.06
N PRO A 17 -17.55 -5.37 6.78
CA PRO A 17 -17.74 -5.85 5.42
C PRO A 17 -18.87 -5.14 4.65
N GLU A 18 -19.67 -4.33 5.31
CA GLU A 18 -20.71 -3.50 4.67
C GLU A 18 -20.16 -2.13 4.20
N ALA A 19 -18.95 -1.74 4.59
CA ALA A 19 -18.26 -0.60 4.00
C ALA A 19 -17.76 -0.99 2.59
N ARG A 20 -18.38 -0.43 1.56
CA ARG A 20 -18.20 -0.84 0.14
C ARG A 20 -17.94 0.35 -0.77
N THR A 21 -17.25 1.37 -0.26
CA THR A 21 -16.99 2.57 -1.04
C THR A 21 -15.91 2.38 -2.10
N LEU A 22 -15.06 1.36 -1.95
CA LEU A 22 -14.05 1.00 -2.96
C LEU A 22 -14.70 0.60 -4.30
N GLU A 23 -15.79 -0.17 -4.28
CA GLU A 23 -16.52 -0.53 -5.51
C GLU A 23 -17.11 0.72 -6.20
N MET A 24 -17.69 1.63 -5.42
CA MET A 24 -18.20 2.91 -5.94
C MET A 24 -17.09 3.77 -6.55
N LEU A 25 -15.91 3.77 -5.92
CA LEU A 25 -14.73 4.50 -6.43
C LEU A 25 -14.28 3.92 -7.78
N CYS A 26 -14.26 2.59 -7.92
CA CYS A 26 -13.93 1.92 -9.18
C CYS A 26 -14.91 2.33 -10.29
N GLU A 27 -16.20 2.29 -10.02
CA GLU A 27 -17.25 2.69 -10.97
C GLU A 27 -17.10 4.15 -11.40
N ALA A 28 -16.88 5.06 -10.45
CA ALA A 28 -16.69 6.48 -10.75
C ALA A 28 -15.41 6.71 -11.57
N THR A 29 -14.30 6.03 -11.22
CA THR A 29 -13.02 6.13 -11.93
C THR A 29 -13.17 5.72 -13.39
N ILE A 30 -13.83 4.60 -13.66
CA ILE A 30 -14.08 4.11 -15.02
C ILE A 30 -15.01 5.05 -15.76
N ALA A 31 -16.13 5.45 -15.15
CA ALA A 31 -17.13 6.30 -15.77
C ALA A 31 -16.58 7.67 -16.20
N HIS A 32 -15.60 8.19 -15.46
CA HIS A 32 -14.99 9.49 -15.76
C HIS A 32 -13.68 9.41 -16.55
N GLY A 33 -13.19 8.19 -16.90
CA GLY A 33 -11.94 8.00 -17.63
C GLY A 33 -10.70 8.42 -16.81
N TRP A 34 -10.71 8.19 -15.49
CA TRP A 34 -9.68 8.63 -14.56
C TRP A 34 -8.68 7.53 -14.17
N GLN A 35 -8.59 6.47 -14.99
CA GLN A 35 -7.68 5.34 -14.78
C GLN A 35 -6.23 5.81 -14.63
N GLY A 36 -5.52 5.27 -13.63
CA GLY A 36 -4.13 5.62 -13.32
C GLY A 36 -3.94 6.96 -12.59
N ARG A 37 -5.04 7.63 -12.21
CA ARG A 37 -5.02 8.94 -11.55
C ARG A 37 -5.74 8.94 -10.19
N VAL A 38 -6.11 7.76 -9.71
CA VAL A 38 -6.86 7.58 -8.46
C VAL A 38 -6.09 6.66 -7.54
N VAL A 39 -6.00 7.07 -6.28
CA VAL A 39 -5.37 6.31 -5.19
C VAL A 39 -6.42 6.01 -4.12
N ALA A 40 -6.46 4.76 -3.67
CA ALA A 40 -7.29 4.31 -2.56
C ALA A 40 -6.41 3.90 -1.38
N GLY A 41 -6.48 4.66 -0.30
CA GLY A 41 -5.78 4.40 0.96
C GLY A 41 -6.57 3.50 1.90
N HIS A 42 -5.88 2.67 2.68
CA HIS A 42 -6.37 1.72 3.69
C HIS A 42 -7.11 0.52 3.14
N THR A 43 -8.35 0.69 2.70
CA THR A 43 -9.24 -0.37 2.21
C THR A 43 -9.29 -1.62 3.09
N CYS A 44 -9.30 -1.43 4.43
CA CYS A 44 -9.29 -2.51 5.42
C CYS A 44 -10.49 -3.44 5.29
N ALA A 45 -11.66 -2.89 4.92
CA ALA A 45 -12.90 -3.65 4.76
C ALA A 45 -12.78 -4.76 3.71
N LEU A 46 -11.92 -4.58 2.69
CA LEU A 46 -11.67 -5.60 1.66
C LEU A 46 -11.21 -6.94 2.27
N ALA A 47 -10.47 -6.90 3.38
CA ALA A 47 -10.05 -8.11 4.10
C ALA A 47 -11.21 -8.83 4.80
N ALA A 48 -12.30 -8.12 5.07
CA ALA A 48 -13.47 -8.66 5.75
C ALA A 48 -14.59 -9.11 4.78
N TYR A 49 -14.47 -8.80 3.49
CA TYR A 49 -15.45 -9.21 2.49
C TYR A 49 -15.50 -10.73 2.32
N PRO A 50 -16.67 -11.29 2.01
CA PRO A 50 -16.76 -12.66 1.48
C PRO A 50 -15.87 -12.80 0.24
N ASP A 51 -15.21 -13.94 0.07
CA ASP A 51 -14.19 -14.13 -0.97
C ASP A 51 -14.71 -13.86 -2.39
N ASP A 52 -15.90 -14.34 -2.71
CA ASP A 52 -16.51 -14.12 -4.03
C ASP A 52 -16.82 -12.65 -4.33
N TYR A 53 -17.13 -11.86 -3.31
CA TYR A 53 -17.32 -10.41 -3.44
C TYR A 53 -15.98 -9.69 -3.51
N ALA A 54 -15.01 -10.08 -2.67
CA ALA A 54 -13.66 -9.52 -2.69
C ALA A 54 -12.99 -9.69 -4.06
N ASP A 55 -13.11 -10.89 -4.65
CA ASP A 55 -12.56 -11.18 -5.98
C ASP A 55 -13.13 -10.23 -7.04
N ARG A 56 -14.46 -10.05 -7.08
CA ARG A 56 -15.09 -9.11 -8.01
C ARG A 56 -14.63 -7.67 -7.82
N VAL A 57 -14.50 -7.23 -6.57
CA VAL A 57 -14.05 -5.86 -6.27
C VAL A 57 -12.59 -5.67 -6.68
N MET A 58 -11.71 -6.64 -6.39
CA MET A 58 -10.30 -6.56 -6.80
C MET A 58 -10.13 -6.56 -8.33
N ASP A 59 -10.94 -7.34 -9.05
CA ASP A 59 -10.97 -7.31 -10.53
C ASP A 59 -11.40 -5.91 -11.03
N ARG A 60 -12.38 -5.28 -10.37
CA ARG A 60 -12.79 -3.90 -10.69
C ARG A 60 -11.70 -2.87 -10.37
N VAL A 61 -10.95 -3.04 -9.28
CA VAL A 61 -9.79 -2.19 -8.95
C VAL A 61 -8.75 -2.27 -10.08
N ALA A 62 -8.44 -3.47 -10.55
CA ALA A 62 -7.51 -3.67 -11.66
C ALA A 62 -8.01 -3.02 -12.95
N GLU A 63 -9.29 -3.19 -13.31
CA GLU A 63 -9.92 -2.57 -14.49
C GLU A 63 -9.93 -1.03 -14.39
N ALA A 64 -10.21 -0.50 -13.21
CA ALA A 64 -10.21 0.94 -12.93
C ALA A 64 -8.80 1.54 -12.88
N GLY A 65 -7.74 0.72 -12.87
CA GLY A 65 -6.36 1.19 -12.79
C GLY A 65 -6.10 2.03 -11.53
N ILE A 66 -6.80 1.72 -10.42
CA ILE A 66 -6.61 2.41 -9.15
C ILE A 66 -5.32 1.94 -8.51
N HIS A 67 -4.52 2.88 -8.01
CA HIS A 67 -3.39 2.57 -7.14
C HIS A 67 -3.87 2.38 -5.71
N MET A 68 -3.27 1.42 -5.00
CA MET A 68 -3.64 1.11 -3.62
C MET A 68 -2.51 1.50 -2.66
N ILE A 69 -2.85 2.08 -1.51
CA ILE A 69 -1.89 2.31 -0.41
C ILE A 69 -2.40 1.60 0.83
N THR A 70 -1.65 0.60 1.33
CA THR A 70 -1.90 0.02 2.65
C THR A 70 -1.06 0.72 3.71
N ASN A 71 -1.61 0.87 4.92
CA ASN A 71 -0.95 1.54 6.05
C ASN A 71 -0.78 0.55 7.21
N PRO A 72 0.17 -0.41 7.11
CA PRO A 72 0.21 -1.59 7.98
C PRO A 72 0.34 -1.22 9.46
N ALA A 73 1.18 -0.25 9.80
CA ALA A 73 1.42 0.15 11.18
C ALA A 73 0.14 0.69 11.84
N THR A 74 -0.49 1.67 11.22
CA THR A 74 -1.72 2.30 11.72
C THR A 74 -2.89 1.31 11.74
N ASN A 75 -3.09 0.58 10.65
CA ASN A 75 -4.24 -0.33 10.55
C ASN A 75 -4.15 -1.50 11.54
N LEU A 76 -2.96 -2.11 11.75
CA LEU A 76 -2.76 -3.14 12.79
C LEU A 76 -3.07 -2.62 14.20
N MET A 77 -2.82 -1.35 14.47
CA MET A 77 -3.08 -0.72 15.76
C MET A 77 -4.55 -0.38 15.96
N LEU A 78 -5.23 0.12 14.91
CA LEU A 78 -6.58 0.68 15.04
C LEU A 78 -7.68 -0.35 14.81
N GLN A 79 -7.50 -1.26 13.83
CA GLN A 79 -8.55 -2.19 13.45
C GLN A 79 -8.69 -3.34 14.45
N GLY A 80 -9.90 -3.91 14.56
CA GLY A 80 -10.20 -5.03 15.45
C GLY A 80 -10.14 -4.73 16.94
N ARG A 81 -10.03 -3.47 17.38
CA ARG A 81 -9.95 -3.12 18.82
C ARG A 81 -11.16 -3.56 19.61
N GLY A 82 -12.34 -3.45 19.03
CA GLY A 82 -13.61 -3.85 19.66
C GLY A 82 -13.93 -5.33 19.54
N ASP A 83 -13.16 -6.08 18.77
CA ASP A 83 -13.45 -7.48 18.52
C ASP A 83 -13.15 -8.37 19.73
N SER A 84 -13.95 -9.43 19.90
CA SER A 84 -13.56 -10.62 20.64
C SER A 84 -12.51 -11.41 19.85
N HIS A 85 -12.04 -12.53 20.35
CA HIS A 85 -11.12 -13.39 19.59
C HIS A 85 -11.88 -14.30 18.59
N PRO A 86 -11.33 -14.52 17.38
CA PRO A 86 -10.11 -13.94 16.82
C PRO A 86 -10.32 -12.47 16.41
N LYS A 87 -9.29 -11.62 16.58
CA LYS A 87 -9.33 -10.22 16.19
C LYS A 87 -9.00 -10.03 14.70
N ARG A 88 -9.77 -9.20 14.01
CA ARG A 88 -9.45 -8.74 12.67
C ARG A 88 -8.21 -7.84 12.70
N ARG A 89 -7.46 -7.81 11.62
CA ARG A 89 -6.15 -7.17 11.56
C ARG A 89 -6.12 -5.91 10.68
N GLY A 90 -7.17 -5.66 9.91
CA GLY A 90 -7.32 -4.46 9.08
C GLY A 90 -6.32 -4.31 7.94
N ILE A 91 -5.61 -5.36 7.57
CA ILE A 91 -4.70 -5.33 6.41
C ILE A 91 -5.47 -5.77 5.18
N THR A 92 -5.51 -4.91 4.16
CA THR A 92 -6.15 -5.21 2.87
C THR A 92 -5.53 -6.45 2.20
N ARG A 93 -6.16 -6.97 1.16
CA ARG A 93 -5.74 -8.20 0.45
C ARG A 93 -4.57 -7.93 -0.50
N VAL A 94 -3.39 -7.61 0.06
CA VAL A 94 -2.21 -7.14 -0.68
C VAL A 94 -1.74 -8.15 -1.74
N LYS A 95 -1.63 -9.43 -1.39
CA LYS A 95 -1.13 -10.47 -2.32
C LYS A 95 -2.08 -10.63 -3.50
N GLU A 96 -3.36 -10.76 -3.22
CA GLU A 96 -4.40 -10.95 -4.22
C GLU A 96 -4.55 -9.73 -5.16
N LEU A 97 -4.28 -8.52 -4.67
CA LEU A 97 -4.22 -7.31 -5.50
C LEU A 97 -2.98 -7.31 -6.40
N LEU A 98 -1.80 -7.63 -5.85
CA LEU A 98 -0.56 -7.76 -6.63
C LEU A 98 -0.68 -8.83 -7.73
N ASP A 99 -1.28 -9.99 -7.43
CA ASP A 99 -1.51 -11.08 -8.37
C ASP A 99 -2.40 -10.65 -9.57
N ARG A 100 -3.24 -9.64 -9.38
CA ARG A 100 -4.07 -9.00 -10.42
C ARG A 100 -3.38 -7.87 -11.15
N GLY A 101 -2.10 -7.61 -10.84
CA GLY A 101 -1.33 -6.52 -11.43
C GLY A 101 -1.69 -5.12 -10.91
N VAL A 102 -2.45 -5.02 -9.82
CA VAL A 102 -2.73 -3.74 -9.17
C VAL A 102 -1.45 -3.18 -8.57
N ASN A 103 -1.17 -1.91 -8.80
CA ASN A 103 -0.06 -1.24 -8.14
C ASN A 103 -0.39 -0.98 -6.68
N VAL A 104 0.30 -1.66 -5.78
CA VAL A 104 0.15 -1.49 -4.33
C VAL A 104 1.42 -0.86 -3.77
N ALA A 105 1.27 0.18 -2.96
CA ALA A 105 2.31 0.78 -2.14
C ALA A 105 1.92 0.72 -0.66
N PHE A 106 2.80 1.17 0.21
CA PHE A 106 2.46 1.32 1.63
C PHE A 106 3.00 2.63 2.19
N GLY A 107 2.36 3.12 3.26
CA GLY A 107 2.70 4.34 3.94
C GLY A 107 2.71 4.21 5.46
N GLN A 108 3.24 5.25 6.12
CA GLN A 108 3.25 5.35 7.59
C GLN A 108 1.89 5.76 8.13
N ASP A 109 1.20 6.69 7.45
CA ASP A 109 -0.03 7.33 7.88
C ASP A 109 0.21 8.18 9.15
N ASN A 110 0.03 7.64 10.35
CA ASN A 110 0.17 8.36 11.61
C ASN A 110 1.61 8.37 12.16
N LEU A 111 2.08 9.54 12.59
CA LEU A 111 3.41 9.77 13.19
C LEU A 111 3.28 10.25 14.64
N ARG A 112 3.38 9.34 15.62
CA ARG A 112 3.40 9.65 17.07
C ARG A 112 2.25 10.58 17.52
N ASP A 113 1.06 10.25 17.12
CA ASP A 113 -0.16 10.95 17.48
C ASP A 113 -1.06 10.10 18.41
N MET A 114 -2.31 10.56 18.63
CA MET A 114 -3.27 9.86 19.46
C MET A 114 -3.76 8.51 18.90
N PHE A 115 -3.59 8.28 17.59
CA PHE A 115 -4.00 7.06 16.93
C PHE A 115 -2.87 6.02 16.92
N TYR A 116 -1.64 6.46 16.63
CA TYR A 116 -0.47 5.60 16.54
C TYR A 116 0.78 6.25 17.17
N PRO A 117 1.22 5.81 18.38
CA PRO A 117 2.30 6.46 19.12
C PRO A 117 3.72 6.02 18.71
N PHE A 118 3.88 5.02 17.83
CA PHE A 118 5.17 4.38 17.53
C PHE A 118 5.78 4.83 16.19
N GLY A 119 5.08 5.66 15.41
CA GLY A 119 5.51 6.04 14.07
C GLY A 119 6.82 6.84 14.07
N HIS A 120 7.69 6.52 13.13
CA HIS A 120 8.94 7.25 12.86
C HIS A 120 9.33 7.28 11.38
N ASP A 121 8.40 6.90 10.51
CA ASP A 121 8.49 7.02 9.05
C ASP A 121 9.70 6.28 8.44
N ASP A 122 9.95 5.07 8.92
CA ASP A 122 10.95 4.18 8.31
C ASP A 122 10.28 3.18 7.36
N PRO A 123 10.43 3.33 6.02
CA PRO A 123 9.80 2.43 5.07
C PRO A 123 10.30 0.97 5.18
N LEU A 124 11.51 0.72 5.67
CA LEU A 124 11.99 -0.65 5.89
C LEU A 124 11.29 -1.32 7.08
N GLU A 125 10.97 -0.55 8.13
CA GLU A 125 10.17 -1.05 9.24
C GLU A 125 8.72 -1.32 8.81
N LEU A 126 8.14 -0.43 8.03
CA LEU A 126 6.78 -0.62 7.50
C LEU A 126 6.72 -1.86 6.58
N GLY A 127 7.72 -2.05 5.73
CA GLY A 127 7.85 -3.25 4.89
C GLY A 127 7.98 -4.53 5.72
N PHE A 128 8.74 -4.48 6.82
CA PHE A 128 8.84 -5.59 7.77
C PHE A 128 7.48 -5.93 8.41
N LEU A 129 6.75 -4.93 8.88
CA LEU A 129 5.40 -5.11 9.44
C LEU A 129 4.43 -5.67 8.39
N LEU A 130 4.46 -5.12 7.17
CA LEU A 130 3.61 -5.57 6.07
C LEU A 130 3.88 -7.02 5.69
N ALA A 131 5.16 -7.40 5.53
CA ALA A 131 5.54 -8.77 5.21
C ALA A 131 4.96 -9.79 6.19
N HIS A 132 4.99 -9.47 7.49
CA HIS A 132 4.38 -10.32 8.53
C HIS A 132 2.86 -10.31 8.48
N ALA A 133 2.25 -9.13 8.34
CA ALA A 133 0.80 -8.99 8.39
C ALA A 133 0.10 -9.60 7.17
N ALA A 134 0.70 -9.50 5.99
CA ALA A 134 0.20 -10.04 4.73
C ALA A 134 0.78 -11.42 4.38
N HIS A 135 1.57 -12.04 5.29
CA HIS A 135 2.21 -13.35 5.11
C HIS A 135 3.07 -13.44 3.84
N MET A 136 3.84 -12.39 3.57
CA MET A 136 4.75 -12.30 2.42
C MET A 136 6.16 -12.73 2.84
N SER A 137 6.55 -13.95 2.54
CA SER A 137 7.79 -14.56 3.03
C SER A 137 8.63 -15.26 1.95
N GLN A 138 8.09 -15.41 0.74
CA GLN A 138 8.84 -15.97 -0.37
C GLN A 138 9.78 -14.92 -0.98
N PRO A 139 10.86 -15.31 -1.66
CA PRO A 139 11.82 -14.36 -2.23
C PRO A 139 11.20 -13.30 -3.13
N ASP A 140 10.29 -13.69 -4.02
CA ASP A 140 9.57 -12.80 -4.91
C ASP A 140 8.58 -11.88 -4.16
N GLU A 141 7.95 -12.37 -3.10
CA GLU A 141 7.10 -11.56 -2.24
C GLU A 141 7.90 -10.50 -1.47
N ILE A 142 9.09 -10.82 -1.00
CA ILE A 142 9.99 -9.86 -0.32
C ILE A 142 10.49 -8.80 -1.30
N GLU A 143 10.83 -9.19 -2.53
CA GLU A 143 11.16 -8.24 -3.59
C GLU A 143 9.97 -7.31 -3.89
N ALA A 144 8.75 -7.85 -3.95
CA ALA A 144 7.53 -7.05 -4.13
C ALA A 144 7.34 -6.06 -2.97
N VAL A 145 7.53 -6.47 -1.71
CA VAL A 145 7.47 -5.55 -0.55
C VAL A 145 8.50 -4.42 -0.70
N PHE A 146 9.71 -4.73 -1.15
CA PHE A 146 10.72 -3.69 -1.38
C PHE A 146 10.34 -2.77 -2.55
N ASP A 147 9.76 -3.32 -3.63
CA ASP A 147 9.28 -2.54 -4.77
C ASP A 147 8.11 -1.60 -4.40
N MET A 148 7.23 -2.01 -3.50
CA MET A 148 6.12 -1.20 -3.01
C MET A 148 6.57 0.14 -2.38
N THR A 149 7.77 0.20 -1.79
CA THR A 149 8.33 1.44 -1.23
C THR A 149 9.23 2.21 -2.21
N THR A 150 9.46 1.69 -3.39
CA THR A 150 10.29 2.30 -4.44
C THR A 150 9.48 2.56 -5.71
N ASN A 151 9.50 1.65 -6.68
CA ASN A 151 8.78 1.83 -7.96
C ASN A 151 7.27 1.90 -7.79
N GLY A 152 6.70 1.10 -6.87
CA GLY A 152 5.27 1.13 -6.55
C GLY A 152 4.84 2.49 -6.02
N ALA A 153 5.60 3.04 -5.06
CA ALA A 153 5.35 4.37 -4.51
C ALA A 153 5.54 5.48 -5.57
N ALA A 154 6.58 5.37 -6.41
CA ALA A 154 6.82 6.32 -7.49
C ALA A 154 5.64 6.37 -8.48
N LYS A 155 5.06 5.21 -8.82
CA LYS A 155 3.85 5.15 -9.68
C LYS A 155 2.64 5.82 -9.02
N VAL A 156 2.44 5.62 -7.71
CA VAL A 156 1.37 6.31 -6.95
C VAL A 156 1.54 7.83 -7.04
N LEU A 157 2.79 8.32 -6.96
CA LEU A 157 3.12 9.74 -7.02
C LEU A 157 3.18 10.30 -8.45
N GLY A 158 2.94 9.48 -9.48
CA GLY A 158 3.01 9.89 -10.88
C GLY A 158 4.42 10.27 -11.36
N LEU A 159 5.49 9.80 -10.68
CA LEU A 159 6.87 10.08 -11.06
C LEU A 159 7.26 9.26 -12.30
N THR A 160 7.63 9.95 -13.38
CA THR A 160 7.95 9.33 -14.67
C THR A 160 9.44 9.12 -14.89
N ASP A 161 10.29 9.79 -14.13
CA ASP A 161 11.75 9.77 -14.22
C ASP A 161 12.42 9.11 -13.00
N TYR A 162 11.67 8.35 -12.23
CA TYR A 162 12.14 7.60 -11.06
C TYR A 162 12.86 6.31 -11.48
N GLY A 163 13.98 5.99 -10.80
CA GLY A 163 14.71 4.73 -10.99
C GLY A 163 16.22 4.92 -11.09
N THR A 164 16.92 3.81 -11.35
CA THR A 164 18.39 3.74 -11.44
C THR A 164 18.91 3.69 -12.88
N ALA A 165 18.02 3.73 -13.88
CA ALA A 165 18.39 3.68 -15.28
C ALA A 165 18.95 5.03 -15.75
N PRO A 166 19.82 5.04 -16.80
CA PRO A 166 20.28 6.28 -17.40
C PRO A 166 19.09 7.12 -17.91
N GLY A 167 19.05 8.38 -17.50
CA GLY A 167 17.97 9.33 -17.83
C GLY A 167 16.94 9.51 -16.72
N CYS A 168 16.98 8.70 -15.67
CA CYS A 168 16.18 8.94 -14.46
C CYS A 168 16.78 10.05 -13.60
N ALA A 169 15.98 10.64 -12.72
CA ALA A 169 16.46 11.50 -11.65
C ALA A 169 17.48 10.74 -10.80
N GLY A 170 18.53 11.41 -10.37
CA GLY A 170 19.62 10.80 -9.61
C GLY A 170 19.30 10.59 -8.11
N ASP A 171 18.04 10.52 -7.74
CA ASP A 171 17.60 10.36 -6.35
C ASP A 171 17.83 8.92 -5.87
N LEU A 172 18.87 8.74 -5.07
CA LEU A 172 19.34 7.41 -4.65
C LEU A 172 19.53 7.33 -3.14
N VAL A 173 19.19 6.19 -2.58
CA VAL A 173 19.53 5.82 -1.20
C VAL A 173 20.43 4.58 -1.22
N VAL A 174 21.61 4.69 -0.62
CA VAL A 174 22.54 3.57 -0.49
C VAL A 174 22.38 2.95 0.90
N LEU A 175 21.99 1.69 0.93
CA LEU A 175 21.83 0.88 2.14
C LEU A 175 23.03 -0.06 2.33
N ASP A 176 23.38 -0.33 3.58
CA ASP A 176 24.38 -1.37 3.93
C ASP A 176 23.69 -2.74 4.02
N ALA A 177 23.16 -3.20 2.91
CA ALA A 177 22.49 -4.48 2.81
C ALA A 177 22.75 -5.11 1.43
N PRO A 178 23.04 -6.42 1.36
CA PRO A 178 23.34 -7.10 0.10
C PRO A 178 22.07 -7.49 -0.70
N SER A 179 20.88 -7.36 -0.10
CA SER A 179 19.62 -7.74 -0.74
C SER A 179 18.43 -7.00 -0.11
N PRO A 180 17.26 -6.96 -0.79
CA PRO A 180 16.01 -6.47 -0.22
C PRO A 180 15.64 -7.15 1.10
N LEU A 181 15.79 -8.46 1.21
CA LEU A 181 15.53 -9.21 2.44
C LEU A 181 16.38 -8.69 3.61
N GLU A 182 17.69 -8.59 3.41
CA GLU A 182 18.61 -8.10 4.44
C GLU A 182 18.34 -6.63 4.80
N ALA A 183 17.93 -5.82 3.83
CA ALA A 183 17.52 -4.44 4.09
C ALA A 183 16.27 -4.37 4.99
N ILE A 184 15.25 -5.18 4.70
CA ILE A 184 14.00 -5.23 5.48
C ILE A 184 14.25 -5.81 6.88
N VAL A 185 15.05 -6.87 6.99
CA VAL A 185 15.34 -7.54 8.28
C VAL A 185 16.16 -6.66 9.19
N HIS A 186 17.25 -6.10 8.69
CA HIS A 186 18.22 -5.37 9.52
C HIS A 186 17.97 -3.88 9.60
N LYS A 187 17.19 -3.31 8.67
CA LYS A 187 16.89 -1.87 8.62
C LYS A 187 18.16 -1.02 8.81
N PRO A 188 19.20 -1.24 7.96
CA PRO A 188 20.49 -0.60 8.14
C PRO A 188 20.41 0.90 7.96
N ASP A 189 21.39 1.61 8.52
CA ASP A 189 21.56 3.04 8.32
C ASP A 189 21.67 3.38 6.82
N ARG A 190 21.08 4.51 6.43
CA ARG A 190 21.18 5.06 5.09
C ARG A 190 22.57 5.67 4.95
N ARG A 191 23.51 4.94 4.30
CA ARG A 191 24.89 5.42 4.14
C ARG A 191 25.01 6.69 3.34
N HIS A 192 24.21 6.79 2.27
CA HIS A 192 24.16 7.97 1.42
C HIS A 192 22.73 8.20 0.96
N VAL A 193 22.33 9.45 0.96
CA VAL A 193 21.10 9.97 0.32
C VAL A 193 21.54 11.00 -0.69
N ILE A 194 21.27 10.74 -1.95
CA ILE A 194 21.67 11.57 -3.11
C ILE A 194 20.39 12.15 -3.70
N ARG A 195 20.43 13.44 -4.02
CA ARG A 195 19.35 14.18 -4.67
C ARG A 195 19.92 15.06 -5.77
#